data_2a72a24f79aab56a3068c6576cb6e38f
#
_entry.id   2a72a24f79aab56a3068c6576cb6e38f
#
_cell.length_a   1.000
_cell.length_b   1.000
_cell.length_c   1.000
_cell.angle_alpha   90.00
_cell.angle_beta   90.00
_cell.angle_gamma   90.00
#
_symmetry.space_group_name_H-M   'P 1'
#
loop_
_entity.id
_entity.type
_entity.pdbx_description
1 polymer ?
#
loop_
_entity_poly.entity_id
_entity_poly.type
_entity_poly.pdbx_seq_one_letter_code
_entity_poly.pdbx_strand_id
1 'polypeptide(L)'
;TLLVAKEVKMFNIVPKIAMLSYSNFGSSNSPESNLVRKARAIVKQKDSSLICDGEIQGILAFNKEILKDNYPFTELVNGEVNTLIFPNLAAGNIAYNLLQEVGGADSIGPILLGLKKPVHVLQLGSSIRSIFNMVVIAVVDAQSKSKTNAKEEIKKSTWWKRKQKTEGN
;
A
#
# COMPACT_ATOMS: atom_id res chain seq x y z
N THR A 1 -2.96 4.23 -1.47
CA THR A 1 -1.84 3.58 -2.21
C THR A 1 -0.49 3.94 -1.61
N LEU A 2 -0.09 5.22 -1.55
CA LEU A 2 1.25 5.63 -1.05
C LEU A 2 1.49 5.24 0.42
N LEU A 3 0.48 5.33 1.29
CA LEU A 3 0.58 4.87 2.67
C LEU A 3 0.82 3.37 2.76
N VAL A 4 0.03 2.58 2.03
CA VAL A 4 0.20 1.12 1.98
C VAL A 4 1.57 0.73 1.44
N ALA A 5 2.04 1.39 0.38
CA ALA A 5 3.38 1.13 -0.17
C ALA A 5 4.48 1.33 0.87
N LYS A 6 4.35 2.36 1.72
CA LYS A 6 5.29 2.62 2.82
C LYS A 6 5.26 1.50 3.87
N GLU A 7 4.06 1.05 4.24
CA GLU A 7 3.90 -0.03 5.22
C GLU A 7 4.44 -1.38 4.71
N VAL A 8 4.15 -1.73 3.46
CA VAL A 8 4.65 -2.97 2.85
C VAL A 8 6.19 -2.98 2.84
N LYS A 9 6.82 -1.84 2.51
CA LYS A 9 8.28 -1.68 2.57
C LYS A 9 8.84 -1.85 3.99
N MET A 10 8.07 -1.52 5.02
CA MET A 10 8.48 -1.70 6.42
C MET A 10 8.70 -3.19 6.77
N PHE A 11 7.98 -4.09 6.11
CA PHE A 11 8.15 -5.53 6.23
C PHE A 11 9.22 -6.11 5.28
N ASN A 12 10.08 -5.28 4.67
CA ASN A 12 11.08 -5.64 3.68
C ASN A 12 10.50 -6.30 2.41
N ILE A 13 9.25 -5.96 2.06
CA ILE A 13 8.56 -6.43 0.87
C ILE A 13 8.56 -5.29 -0.16
N VAL A 14 8.90 -5.60 -1.40
CA VAL A 14 8.76 -4.66 -2.51
C VAL A 14 7.28 -4.61 -2.91
N PRO A 15 6.58 -3.47 -2.72
CA PRO A 15 5.17 -3.37 -3.06
C PRO A 15 4.96 -3.43 -4.57
N LYS A 16 4.10 -4.33 -5.02
CA LYS A 16 3.60 -4.45 -6.39
C LYS A 16 2.09 -4.32 -6.35
N ILE A 17 1.60 -3.15 -6.72
CA ILE A 17 0.27 -2.67 -6.37
C ILE A 17 -0.64 -2.70 -7.58
N ALA A 18 -1.75 -3.44 -7.50
CA ALA A 18 -2.84 -3.36 -8.44
C ALA A 18 -3.97 -2.48 -7.89
N MET A 19 -4.35 -1.46 -8.64
CA MET A 19 -5.50 -0.60 -8.34
C MET A 19 -6.74 -1.18 -9.00
N LEU A 20 -7.62 -1.74 -8.20
CA LEU A 20 -8.73 -2.59 -8.67
C LEU A 20 -9.94 -1.80 -9.16
N SER A 21 -10.56 -2.35 -10.18
CA SER A 21 -11.83 -1.92 -10.74
C SER A 21 -12.51 -3.10 -11.43
N TYR A 22 -13.72 -2.92 -11.93
CA TYR A 22 -14.35 -3.83 -12.88
C TYR A 22 -13.90 -3.59 -14.33
N SER A 23 -13.12 -2.55 -14.58
CA SER A 23 -12.54 -2.14 -15.86
C SER A 23 -11.05 -2.48 -15.93
N ASN A 24 -10.53 -2.66 -17.14
CA ASN A 24 -9.12 -2.89 -17.41
C ASN A 24 -8.56 -1.79 -18.31
N PHE A 25 -7.65 -0.96 -17.81
CA PHE A 25 -6.85 0.00 -18.57
C PHE A 25 -7.65 0.83 -19.60
N GLY A 26 -8.84 1.30 -19.20
CA GLY A 26 -9.68 2.13 -20.06
C GLY A 26 -10.79 1.40 -20.80
N SER A 27 -11.05 0.13 -20.52
CA SER A 27 -12.18 -0.61 -21.12
C SER A 27 -13.55 -0.03 -20.77
N SER A 28 -13.65 0.76 -19.71
CA SER A 28 -14.85 1.52 -19.33
C SER A 28 -14.51 2.99 -19.05
N ASN A 29 -15.44 3.89 -19.41
CA ASN A 29 -15.36 5.32 -19.12
C ASN A 29 -16.32 5.77 -18.00
N SER A 30 -16.73 4.87 -17.13
CA SER A 30 -17.57 5.23 -15.99
C SER A 30 -16.84 6.14 -14.99
N PRO A 31 -17.58 6.89 -14.18
CA PRO A 31 -17.00 7.73 -13.13
C PRO A 31 -16.09 6.94 -12.18
N GLU A 32 -16.49 5.71 -11.82
CA GLU A 32 -15.77 4.85 -10.88
C GLU A 32 -14.43 4.37 -11.46
N SER A 33 -14.41 3.89 -12.71
CA SER A 33 -13.17 3.48 -13.37
C SER A 33 -12.23 4.65 -13.62
N ASN A 34 -12.79 5.80 -14.01
CA ASN A 34 -12.03 7.04 -14.19
C ASN A 34 -11.41 7.55 -12.87
N LEU A 35 -12.08 7.36 -11.73
CA LEU A 35 -11.55 7.72 -10.42
C LEU A 35 -10.27 6.93 -10.12
N VAL A 36 -10.29 5.61 -10.32
CA VAL A 36 -9.13 4.73 -10.09
C VAL A 36 -7.98 5.08 -11.05
N ARG A 37 -8.27 5.33 -12.32
CA ARG A 37 -7.29 5.75 -13.34
C ARG A 37 -6.61 7.07 -12.97
N LYS A 38 -7.39 8.06 -12.55
CA LYS A 38 -6.87 9.34 -12.06
C LYS A 38 -6.01 9.17 -10.81
N ALA A 39 -6.46 8.34 -9.86
CA ALA A 39 -5.69 8.03 -8.66
C ALA A 39 -4.34 7.38 -9.00
N ARG A 40 -4.30 6.42 -9.95
CA ARG A 40 -3.06 5.82 -10.47
C ARG A 40 -2.12 6.88 -11.04
N ALA A 41 -2.63 7.79 -11.86
CA ALA A 41 -1.83 8.86 -12.46
C ALA A 41 -1.20 9.77 -11.38
N ILE A 42 -1.95 10.13 -10.34
CA ILE A 42 -1.45 10.91 -9.20
C ILE A 42 -0.38 10.14 -8.42
N VAL A 43 -0.54 8.83 -8.22
CA VAL A 43 0.48 8.00 -7.57
C VAL A 43 1.78 8.04 -8.35
N LYS A 44 1.73 7.83 -9.67
CA LYS A 44 2.91 7.88 -10.56
C LYS A 44 3.58 9.25 -10.61
N GLN A 45 2.80 10.31 -10.53
CA GLN A 45 3.33 11.68 -10.43
C GLN A 45 4.09 11.92 -9.12
N LYS A 46 3.61 11.34 -8.02
CA LYS A 46 4.22 11.50 -6.68
C LYS A 46 5.39 10.55 -6.41
N ASP A 47 5.34 9.35 -6.96
CA ASP A 47 6.38 8.33 -6.84
C ASP A 47 6.39 7.48 -8.13
N SER A 48 7.19 7.91 -9.11
CA SER A 48 7.33 7.23 -10.39
C SER A 48 8.01 5.86 -10.29
N SER A 49 8.76 5.63 -9.22
CA SER A 49 9.50 4.37 -8.99
C SER A 49 8.61 3.27 -8.39
N LEU A 50 7.43 3.63 -7.88
CA LEU A 50 6.52 2.66 -7.28
C LEU A 50 5.88 1.78 -8.35
N ILE A 51 6.05 0.47 -8.24
CA ILE A 51 5.37 -0.50 -9.11
C ILE A 51 3.88 -0.48 -8.75
N CYS A 52 3.09 0.25 -9.54
CA CYS A 52 1.67 0.45 -9.30
C CYS A 52 0.95 0.70 -10.62
N ASP A 53 -0.04 -0.10 -10.94
CA ASP A 53 -0.81 0.06 -12.18
C ASP A 53 -2.30 -0.27 -12.00
N GLY A 54 -3.09 0.08 -12.98
CA GLY A 54 -4.55 -0.05 -13.05
C GLY A 54 -5.18 1.16 -13.75
N GLU A 55 -6.48 1.21 -13.88
CA GLU A 55 -7.45 0.29 -13.23
C GLU A 55 -7.41 -1.09 -13.88
N ILE A 56 -7.57 -2.13 -13.03
CA ILE A 56 -7.48 -3.53 -13.46
C ILE A 56 -8.45 -4.42 -12.67
N GLN A 57 -8.98 -5.43 -13.31
CA GLN A 57 -9.79 -6.45 -12.63
C GLN A 57 -8.92 -7.40 -11.79
N GLY A 58 -9.47 -7.88 -10.66
CA GLY A 58 -8.75 -8.77 -9.76
C GLY A 58 -8.25 -10.05 -10.43
N ILE A 59 -9.04 -10.64 -11.33
CA ILE A 59 -8.63 -11.84 -12.07
C ILE A 59 -7.36 -11.61 -12.91
N LEU A 60 -7.23 -10.44 -13.53
CA LEU A 60 -6.05 -10.11 -14.33
C LEU A 60 -4.86 -9.76 -13.46
N ALA A 61 -5.07 -9.13 -12.31
CA ALA A 61 -4.00 -8.78 -11.38
C ALA A 61 -3.18 -10.00 -10.94
N PHE A 62 -3.80 -11.18 -10.90
CA PHE A 62 -3.16 -12.44 -10.50
C PHE A 62 -2.81 -13.37 -11.65
N ASN A 63 -3.18 -13.03 -12.90
CA ASN A 63 -2.90 -13.86 -14.06
C ASN A 63 -1.84 -13.25 -14.95
N LYS A 64 -0.57 -13.65 -14.72
CA LYS A 64 0.57 -13.14 -15.46
C LYS A 64 0.55 -13.45 -16.95
N GLU A 65 0.03 -14.60 -17.35
CA GLU A 65 -0.02 -15.00 -18.76
C GLU A 65 -0.94 -14.07 -19.53
N ILE A 66 -2.16 -13.88 -19.01
CA ILE A 66 -3.11 -12.95 -19.64
C ILE A 66 -2.58 -11.51 -19.63
N LEU A 67 -1.87 -11.10 -18.57
CA LEU A 67 -1.26 -9.77 -18.52
C LEU A 67 -0.18 -9.59 -19.62
N LYS A 68 0.69 -10.58 -19.81
CA LYS A 68 1.73 -10.52 -20.83
C LYS A 68 1.17 -10.49 -22.24
N ASP A 69 0.13 -11.28 -22.49
CA ASP A 69 -0.44 -11.43 -23.82
C ASP A 69 -1.28 -10.22 -24.23
N ASN A 70 -2.11 -9.71 -23.31
CA ASN A 70 -3.08 -8.66 -23.63
C ASN A 70 -2.65 -7.25 -23.19
N TYR A 71 -1.80 -7.14 -22.15
CA TYR A 71 -1.40 -5.87 -21.55
C TYR A 71 0.11 -5.81 -21.25
N PRO A 72 0.99 -6.07 -22.25
CA PRO A 72 2.45 -6.13 -22.02
C PRO A 72 3.06 -4.81 -21.58
N PHE A 73 2.33 -3.70 -21.71
CA PHE A 73 2.76 -2.36 -21.29
C PHE A 73 2.70 -2.13 -19.79
N THR A 74 1.96 -2.96 -19.02
CA THR A 74 1.84 -2.76 -17.58
C THR A 74 3.08 -3.22 -16.83
N GLU A 75 3.47 -2.48 -15.81
CA GLU A 75 4.58 -2.85 -14.92
C GLU A 75 4.30 -4.14 -14.11
N LEU A 76 3.02 -4.54 -14.00
CA LEU A 76 2.60 -5.69 -13.22
C LEU A 76 3.01 -7.03 -13.85
N VAL A 77 3.38 -7.06 -15.13
CA VAL A 77 3.91 -8.28 -15.78
C VAL A 77 5.24 -8.75 -15.18
N ASN A 78 6.01 -7.85 -14.56
CA ASN A 78 7.35 -8.11 -14.03
C ASN A 78 7.34 -8.62 -12.58
N GLY A 79 6.38 -9.41 -12.21
CA GLY A 79 6.35 -10.04 -10.89
C GLY A 79 4.94 -10.32 -10.39
N GLU A 80 4.83 -10.79 -9.15
CA GLU A 80 3.54 -11.09 -8.54
C GLU A 80 2.97 -9.87 -7.83
N VAL A 81 1.71 -9.54 -8.11
CA VAL A 81 0.97 -8.54 -7.34
C VAL A 81 0.82 -9.02 -5.90
N ASN A 82 1.22 -8.19 -4.96
CA ASN A 82 1.15 -8.47 -3.53
C ASN A 82 0.33 -7.45 -2.74
N THR A 83 -0.17 -6.43 -3.41
CA THR A 83 -0.94 -5.36 -2.78
C THR A 83 -2.10 -4.96 -3.68
N LEU A 84 -3.30 -4.97 -3.12
CA LEU A 84 -4.53 -4.59 -3.82
C LEU A 84 -5.10 -3.31 -3.23
N ILE A 85 -5.45 -2.36 -4.08
CA ILE A 85 -6.16 -1.14 -3.70
C ILE A 85 -7.57 -1.21 -4.29
N PHE A 86 -8.55 -1.25 -3.42
CA PHE A 86 -9.95 -1.27 -3.81
C PHE A 86 -10.48 0.14 -4.08
N PRO A 87 -11.48 0.29 -4.96
CA PRO A 87 -12.01 1.61 -5.36
C PRO A 87 -12.72 2.34 -4.21
N ASN A 88 -13.29 1.60 -3.28
CA ASN A 88 -13.99 2.14 -2.12
C ASN A 88 -14.00 1.14 -0.95
N LEU A 89 -14.47 1.60 0.21
CA LEU A 89 -14.53 0.80 1.44
C LEU A 89 -15.46 -0.41 1.31
N ALA A 90 -16.60 -0.27 0.65
CA ALA A 90 -17.57 -1.35 0.50
C ALA A 90 -16.97 -2.54 -0.27
N ALA A 91 -16.33 -2.25 -1.43
CA ALA A 91 -15.66 -3.28 -2.23
C ALA A 91 -14.54 -3.97 -1.44
N GLY A 92 -13.72 -3.19 -0.73
CA GLY A 92 -12.64 -3.74 0.09
C GLY A 92 -13.14 -4.62 1.24
N ASN A 93 -14.17 -4.19 1.93
CA ASN A 93 -14.73 -4.92 3.07
C ASN A 93 -15.41 -6.24 2.62
N ILE A 94 -16.19 -6.20 1.55
CA ILE A 94 -16.83 -7.41 0.99
C ILE A 94 -15.72 -8.41 0.56
N ALA A 95 -14.73 -7.96 -0.19
CA ALA A 95 -13.65 -8.82 -0.64
C ALA A 95 -12.85 -9.41 0.53
N TYR A 96 -12.55 -8.62 1.55
CA TYR A 96 -11.85 -9.07 2.75
C TYR A 96 -12.62 -10.20 3.45
N ASN A 97 -13.91 -10.01 3.72
CA ASN A 97 -14.74 -11.01 4.39
C ASN A 97 -14.87 -12.30 3.55
N LEU A 98 -15.08 -12.17 2.22
CA LEU A 98 -15.14 -13.33 1.34
C LEU A 98 -13.83 -14.12 1.30
N LEU A 99 -12.68 -13.43 1.19
CA LEU A 99 -11.38 -14.07 1.17
C LEU A 99 -11.07 -14.77 2.50
N GLN A 100 -11.51 -14.23 3.61
CA GLN A 100 -11.35 -14.83 4.93
C GLN A 100 -12.18 -16.10 5.06
N GLU A 101 -13.46 -16.05 4.73
CA GLU A 101 -14.38 -17.18 4.91
C GLU A 101 -14.17 -18.30 3.85
N VAL A 102 -14.08 -17.92 2.57
CA VAL A 102 -14.01 -18.89 1.46
C VAL A 102 -12.56 -19.33 1.21
N GLY A 103 -11.59 -18.42 1.37
CA GLY A 103 -10.19 -18.70 1.13
C GLY A 103 -9.47 -19.37 2.31
N GLY A 104 -10.10 -19.45 3.48
CA GLY A 104 -9.47 -19.99 4.69
C GLY A 104 -8.19 -19.26 5.11
N ALA A 105 -8.03 -18.02 4.67
CA ALA A 105 -6.82 -17.25 4.92
C ALA A 105 -6.79 -16.70 6.35
N ASP A 106 -5.66 -16.87 7.03
CA ASP A 106 -5.41 -16.14 8.28
C ASP A 106 -5.26 -14.64 7.97
N SER A 107 -6.11 -13.83 8.57
CA SER A 107 -6.06 -12.38 8.40
C SER A 107 -5.43 -11.69 9.60
N ILE A 108 -4.64 -10.67 9.32
CA ILE A 108 -4.08 -9.77 10.32
C ILE A 108 -4.62 -8.37 10.01
N GLY A 109 -5.43 -7.83 10.91
CA GLY A 109 -6.00 -6.51 10.67
C GLY A 109 -7.34 -6.30 11.40
N PRO A 110 -7.94 -5.13 11.22
CA PRO A 110 -7.50 -4.01 10.37
C PRO A 110 -6.28 -3.26 10.94
N ILE A 111 -5.36 -2.87 10.04
CA ILE A 111 -4.19 -2.06 10.39
C ILE A 111 -4.48 -0.60 10.01
N LEU A 112 -4.41 0.31 10.99
CA LEU A 112 -4.62 1.74 10.76
C LEU A 112 -3.33 2.40 10.24
N LEU A 113 -3.43 3.06 9.10
CA LEU A 113 -2.31 3.71 8.43
C LEU A 113 -2.39 5.24 8.52
N GLY A 114 -1.25 5.91 8.45
CA GLY A 114 -1.17 7.37 8.37
C GLY A 114 -1.20 8.10 9.71
N LEU A 115 -1.23 7.41 10.81
CA LEU A 115 -1.16 8.00 12.15
C LEU A 115 0.29 8.34 12.55
N LYS A 116 0.47 9.41 13.31
CA LYS A 116 1.80 9.82 13.82
C LYS A 116 2.41 8.80 14.79
N LYS A 117 1.57 8.12 15.56
CA LYS A 117 1.96 7.05 16.48
C LYS A 117 1.23 5.76 16.10
N PRO A 118 1.80 4.58 16.40
CA PRO A 118 1.10 3.31 16.19
C PRO A 118 -0.17 3.25 17.02
N VAL A 119 -1.28 3.04 16.34
CA VAL A 119 -2.59 2.78 16.97
C VAL A 119 -3.26 1.71 16.14
N HIS A 120 -3.59 0.59 16.77
CA HIS A 120 -4.25 -0.53 16.10
C HIS A 120 -5.50 -0.92 16.87
N VAL A 121 -6.50 -1.41 16.16
CA VAL A 121 -7.80 -1.79 16.72
C VAL A 121 -7.94 -3.30 16.63
N LEU A 122 -8.36 -3.91 17.71
CA LEU A 122 -8.78 -5.31 17.77
C LEU A 122 -10.30 -5.38 17.79
N GLN A 123 -10.87 -6.37 17.12
CA GLN A 123 -12.30 -6.63 17.17
C GLN A 123 -12.66 -7.48 18.40
N LEU A 124 -13.88 -7.33 18.88
CA LEU A 124 -14.43 -8.25 19.90
C LEU A 124 -14.44 -9.66 19.34
N GLY A 125 -13.92 -10.62 20.11
CA GLY A 125 -13.80 -12.01 19.66
C GLY A 125 -12.52 -12.33 18.88
N SER A 126 -11.55 -11.40 18.82
CA SER A 126 -10.25 -11.70 18.21
C SER A 126 -9.58 -12.89 18.86
N SER A 127 -9.02 -13.79 18.06
CA SER A 127 -8.26 -14.94 18.56
C SER A 127 -6.96 -14.49 19.27
N ILE A 128 -6.42 -15.33 20.14
CA ILE A 128 -5.11 -15.11 20.78
C ILE A 128 -4.03 -14.85 19.73
N ARG A 129 -4.05 -15.59 18.63
CA ARG A 129 -3.11 -15.42 17.51
C ARG A 129 -3.24 -14.04 16.85
N SER A 130 -4.48 -13.57 16.64
CA SER A 130 -4.72 -12.23 16.08
C SER A 130 -4.22 -11.13 17.01
N ILE A 131 -4.43 -11.27 18.31
CA ILE A 131 -3.93 -10.34 19.34
C ILE A 131 -2.41 -10.30 19.31
N PHE A 132 -1.76 -11.47 19.34
CA PHE A 132 -0.30 -11.58 19.30
C PHE A 132 0.28 -10.92 18.02
N ASN A 133 -0.28 -11.25 16.86
CA ASN A 133 0.17 -10.69 15.59
C ASN A 133 0.00 -9.16 15.56
N MET A 134 -1.10 -8.63 16.09
CA MET A 134 -1.31 -7.19 16.13
C MET A 134 -0.32 -6.48 17.07
N VAL A 135 0.04 -7.09 18.19
CA VAL A 135 1.09 -6.56 19.08
C VAL A 135 2.44 -6.52 18.36
N VAL A 136 2.81 -7.58 17.64
CA VAL A 136 4.04 -7.62 16.86
C VAL A 136 4.05 -6.49 15.81
N ILE A 137 2.96 -6.29 15.08
CA ILE A 137 2.84 -5.21 14.10
C ILE A 137 2.98 -3.85 14.77
N ALA A 138 2.33 -3.62 15.91
CA ALA A 138 2.42 -2.37 16.64
C ALA A 138 3.86 -2.05 17.08
N VAL A 139 4.60 -3.06 17.53
CA VAL A 139 6.01 -2.91 17.91
C VAL A 139 6.88 -2.58 16.71
N VAL A 140 6.71 -3.30 15.58
CA VAL A 140 7.46 -3.04 14.35
C VAL A 140 7.18 -1.65 13.80
N ASP A 141 5.91 -1.22 13.80
CA ASP A 141 5.52 0.14 13.39
C ASP A 141 6.15 1.21 14.31
N ALA A 142 6.13 1.01 15.62
CA ALA A 142 6.77 1.90 16.58
C ALA A 142 8.28 2.05 16.35
N GLN A 143 8.97 0.93 16.15
CA GLN A 143 10.42 0.91 15.88
C GLN A 143 10.77 1.60 14.54
N SER A 144 9.96 1.37 13.50
CA SER A 144 10.15 1.99 12.19
C SER A 144 9.98 3.51 12.26
N LYS A 145 8.93 3.99 12.93
CA LYS A 145 8.66 5.42 13.11
C LYS A 145 9.75 6.11 13.95
N SER A 146 10.23 5.45 15.00
CA SER A 146 11.34 5.96 15.83
C SER A 146 12.62 6.13 15.00
N LYS A 147 12.99 5.15 14.18
CA LYS A 147 14.15 5.24 13.28
C LYS A 147 14.00 6.35 12.24
N THR A 148 12.82 6.58 11.72
CA THR A 148 12.53 7.63 10.74
C THR A 148 12.66 9.00 11.37
N ASN A 149 12.09 9.21 12.56
CA ASN A 149 12.17 10.47 13.30
C ASN A 149 13.62 10.83 13.65
N ALA A 150 14.41 9.87 14.13
CA ALA A 150 15.83 10.08 14.42
C ALA A 150 16.63 10.50 13.17
N LYS A 151 16.35 9.89 12.02
CA LYS A 151 17.00 10.29 10.74
C LYS A 151 16.60 11.69 10.29
N GLU A 152 15.35 12.09 10.48
CA GLU A 152 14.88 13.44 10.15
C GLU A 152 15.49 14.50 11.08
N GLU A 153 15.63 14.23 12.37
CA GLU A 153 16.29 15.12 13.33
C GLU A 153 17.77 15.33 12.97
N ILE A 154 18.48 14.25 12.63
CA ILE A 154 19.88 14.34 12.18
C ILE A 154 19.99 15.19 10.90
N LYS A 155 19.10 15.00 9.92
CA LYS A 155 19.08 15.82 8.69
C LYS A 155 18.83 17.29 8.99
N LYS A 156 17.88 17.60 9.86
CA LYS A 156 17.58 18.98 10.28
C LYS A 156 18.78 19.62 10.97
N SER A 157 19.40 18.93 11.93
CA SER A 157 20.57 19.46 12.64
C SER A 157 21.76 19.70 11.71
N THR A 158 22.00 18.82 10.76
CA THR A 158 23.07 18.95 9.76
C THR A 158 22.82 20.11 8.81
N TRP A 159 21.55 20.31 8.40
CA TRP A 159 21.15 21.44 7.55
C TRP A 159 21.35 22.78 8.26
N TRP A 160 20.94 22.91 9.53
CA TRP A 160 21.15 24.10 10.35
C TRP A 160 22.63 24.44 10.52
N LYS A 161 23.49 23.46 10.79
CA LYS A 161 24.94 23.65 10.90
C LYS A 161 25.58 24.12 9.59
N ARG A 162 25.09 23.65 8.44
CA ARG A 162 25.55 24.12 7.12
C ARG A 162 25.11 25.56 6.85
N LYS A 163 23.88 25.91 7.17
CA LYS A 163 23.34 27.25 6.96
C LYS A 163 24.08 28.30 7.77
N GLN A 164 24.37 28.01 9.03
CA GLN A 164 25.17 28.92 9.87
C GLN A 164 26.62 29.15 9.36
N LYS A 165 27.21 28.15 8.69
CA LYS A 165 28.53 28.29 8.08
C LYS A 165 28.54 29.17 6.82
N THR A 166 27.42 29.22 6.10
CA THR A 166 27.30 30.03 4.86
C THR A 166 26.85 31.46 5.11
N GLU A 167 26.22 31.75 6.24
CA GLU A 167 25.76 33.09 6.62
C GLU A 167 26.74 33.84 7.57
N GLY A 168 27.83 33.17 8.00
CA GLY A 168 28.87 33.72 8.90
C GLY A 168 30.19 34.09 8.22
N ASN A 169 30.23 34.10 6.88
CA ASN A 169 31.29 34.66 6.03
C ASN A 169 30.72 35.79 5.19
#